data_34282c840fcf797fe8e1a55e147b3345
#
_entry.id   34282c840fcf797fe8e1a55e147b3345
#
_cell.length_a   1.000
_cell.length_b   1.000
_cell.length_c   1.000
_cell.angle_alpha   90.00
_cell.angle_beta   90.00
_cell.angle_gamma   90.00
#
_symmetry.space_group_name_H-M   'P 1'
#
loop_
_entity.id
_entity.type
_entity.pdbx_description
1 polymer ?
#
loop_
_entity_poly.entity_id
_entity_poly.type
_entity_poly.pdbx_seq_one_letter_code
_entity_poly.pdbx_strand_id
1 'polypeptide(L)'
;MEENKASSPGIWKRLSSLINWFSKKEIKDINVYFISGMCYNCKVFDKLRLPKGFKKVYIEWYIPRPDETLSEYARTMAKAIDATSPFILIGYSFGAVIMQEMTLFLRPSKCVIISSFKSKKEIPVLFQAVRKVNLMEFMPKRLFSSTDFITNAFNRLVYNASNSDLAEYMTVTDPVYIKWALEQITDWIPDNKSEHLYHIHGTADQIFPYDRLENVFPVEGGDHLMVVKKAGTVNSILDSILLRKED
;
A
#
# COMPACT_ATOMS: atom_id res chain seq x y z
N MET A 1 70.84 -31.95 7.86
CA MET A 1 69.59 -32.27 8.57
C MET A 1 68.61 -31.22 8.18
N GLU A 2 67.77 -31.48 7.17
CA GLU A 2 66.68 -30.59 6.72
C GLU A 2 65.40 -31.09 7.33
N GLU A 3 64.79 -30.29 8.17
CA GLU A 3 63.45 -30.54 8.68
C GLU A 3 62.38 -29.95 7.73
N ASN A 4 61.71 -30.85 7.09
CA ASN A 4 60.60 -30.58 6.16
C ASN A 4 59.34 -30.34 6.96
N LYS A 5 58.91 -29.09 7.13
CA LYS A 5 57.62 -28.75 7.70
C LYS A 5 56.51 -28.88 6.64
N ALA A 6 55.86 -30.02 6.62
CA ALA A 6 54.66 -30.25 5.84
C ALA A 6 53.50 -29.42 6.40
N SER A 7 53.10 -28.40 5.69
CA SER A 7 51.87 -27.65 5.97
C SER A 7 50.65 -28.51 5.58
N SER A 8 49.79 -28.83 6.54
CA SER A 8 48.61 -29.68 6.35
C SER A 8 47.57 -29.01 5.46
N PRO A 9 47.16 -29.61 4.33
CA PRO A 9 46.14 -29.06 3.40
C PRO A 9 44.72 -29.01 3.95
N GLY A 10 44.48 -29.55 5.16
CA GLY A 10 43.15 -29.71 5.71
C GLY A 10 42.53 -28.44 6.32
N ILE A 11 43.35 -27.53 6.83
CA ILE A 11 42.85 -26.34 7.55
C ILE A 11 42.33 -25.30 6.56
N TRP A 12 42.98 -25.11 5.43
CA TRP A 12 42.54 -24.17 4.39
C TRP A 12 41.23 -24.60 3.70
N LYS A 13 41.03 -25.90 3.48
CA LYS A 13 39.74 -26.43 2.97
C LYS A 13 38.58 -26.25 3.97
N ARG A 14 38.86 -26.43 5.27
CA ARG A 14 37.83 -26.19 6.31
C ARG A 14 37.52 -24.70 6.47
N LEU A 15 38.49 -23.83 6.41
CA LEU A 15 38.29 -22.38 6.43
C LEU A 15 37.54 -21.87 5.19
N SER A 16 37.90 -22.36 4.00
CA SER A 16 37.17 -22.00 2.78
C SER A 16 35.76 -22.54 2.74
N SER A 17 35.48 -23.71 3.31
CA SER A 17 34.09 -24.22 3.44
C SER A 17 33.24 -23.44 4.47
N LEU A 18 33.86 -22.98 5.56
CA LEU A 18 33.23 -22.11 6.54
C LEU A 18 32.98 -20.70 5.94
N ILE A 19 33.94 -20.12 5.25
CA ILE A 19 33.76 -18.84 4.56
C ILE A 19 32.68 -18.93 3.48
N ASN A 20 32.63 -20.02 2.70
CA ASN A 20 31.57 -20.28 1.74
C ASN A 20 30.20 -20.56 2.40
N TRP A 21 30.18 -21.15 3.60
CA TRP A 21 28.94 -21.34 4.35
C TRP A 21 28.40 -20.01 4.90
N PHE A 22 29.27 -19.12 5.40
CA PHE A 22 28.89 -17.77 5.85
C PHE A 22 28.57 -16.83 4.69
N SER A 23 29.21 -16.99 3.51
CA SER A 23 28.90 -16.17 2.32
C SER A 23 27.61 -16.59 1.58
N LYS A 24 27.04 -17.76 1.92
CA LYS A 24 25.84 -18.33 1.27
C LYS A 24 24.56 -18.17 2.08
N LYS A 25 24.56 -17.31 3.10
CA LYS A 25 23.28 -16.85 3.66
C LYS A 25 22.71 -15.86 2.64
N GLU A 26 21.96 -16.38 1.66
CA GLU A 26 21.14 -15.52 0.78
C GLU A 26 20.33 -14.61 1.69
N ILE A 27 20.65 -13.32 1.68
CA ILE A 27 19.83 -12.33 2.35
C ILE A 27 18.52 -12.35 1.55
N LYS A 28 17.50 -13.03 2.09
CA LYS A 28 16.19 -13.11 1.48
C LYS A 28 15.64 -11.69 1.40
N ASP A 29 15.22 -11.26 0.21
CA ASP A 29 14.61 -9.96 0.03
C ASP A 29 13.41 -9.79 0.97
N ILE A 30 13.25 -8.59 1.54
CA ILE A 30 12.10 -8.24 2.34
C ILE A 30 10.91 -8.04 1.41
N ASN A 31 9.84 -8.79 1.62
CA ASN A 31 8.61 -8.60 0.86
C ASN A 31 7.94 -7.27 1.20
N VAL A 32 7.62 -6.50 0.18
CA VAL A 32 6.85 -5.26 0.26
C VAL A 32 5.53 -5.49 -0.44
N TYR A 33 4.47 -5.60 0.34
CA TYR A 33 3.12 -5.86 -0.17
C TYR A 33 2.41 -4.57 -0.50
N PHE A 34 1.90 -4.48 -1.71
CA PHE A 34 1.21 -3.30 -2.23
C PHE A 34 -0.28 -3.58 -2.38
N ILE A 35 -1.10 -2.67 -1.87
CA ILE A 35 -2.56 -2.69 -1.98
C ILE A 35 -2.99 -1.41 -2.70
N SER A 36 -3.60 -1.54 -3.87
CA SER A 36 -3.99 -0.42 -4.73
C SER A 36 -5.17 0.38 -4.18
N GLY A 37 -5.54 1.47 -4.86
CA GLY A 37 -6.74 2.24 -4.55
C GLY A 37 -8.02 1.54 -5.01
N MET A 38 -9.17 2.04 -4.53
CA MET A 38 -10.48 1.56 -4.97
C MET A 38 -10.62 1.65 -6.48
N CYS A 39 -11.12 0.59 -7.10
CA CYS A 39 -11.25 0.41 -8.54
C CYS A 39 -9.94 0.22 -9.32
N TYR A 40 -8.78 0.43 -8.72
CA TYR A 40 -7.48 0.31 -9.38
C TYR A 40 -6.91 -1.11 -9.28
N ASN A 41 -6.29 -1.57 -10.36
CA ASN A 41 -5.38 -2.71 -10.32
C ASN A 41 -4.00 -2.30 -9.80
N CYS A 42 -3.16 -3.28 -9.49
CA CYS A 42 -1.82 -3.02 -8.95
C CYS A 42 -0.81 -2.46 -9.97
N LYS A 43 -1.13 -2.36 -11.27
CA LYS A 43 -0.28 -1.70 -12.26
C LYS A 43 -0.02 -0.22 -11.94
N VAL A 44 -0.90 0.40 -11.13
CA VAL A 44 -0.69 1.76 -10.63
C VAL A 44 0.67 1.94 -9.94
N PHE A 45 1.28 0.85 -9.46
CA PHE A 45 2.59 0.82 -8.80
C PHE A 45 3.75 0.45 -9.73
N ASP A 46 3.55 0.18 -11.01
CA ASP A 46 4.61 -0.32 -11.89
C ASP A 46 5.78 0.65 -12.01
N LYS A 47 5.49 1.96 -12.00
CA LYS A 47 6.50 3.03 -12.02
C LYS A 47 7.26 3.21 -10.70
N LEU A 48 6.76 2.65 -9.61
CA LEU A 48 7.49 2.65 -8.34
C LEU A 48 8.63 1.64 -8.39
N ARG A 49 9.75 1.98 -7.77
CA ARG A 49 10.94 1.14 -7.66
C ARG A 49 11.24 0.90 -6.19
N LEU A 50 11.84 -0.23 -5.91
CA LEU A 50 12.30 -0.56 -4.57
C LEU A 50 13.84 -0.65 -4.56
N PRO A 51 14.48 -0.27 -3.45
CA PRO A 51 15.91 -0.48 -3.28
C PRO A 51 16.28 -1.97 -3.34
N LYS A 52 17.57 -2.26 -3.54
CA LYS A 52 18.08 -3.64 -3.48
C LYS A 52 17.79 -4.26 -2.11
N GLY A 53 17.36 -5.51 -2.10
CA GLY A 53 16.98 -6.23 -0.89
C GLY A 53 15.50 -6.14 -0.55
N PHE A 54 14.69 -5.53 -1.42
CA PHE A 54 13.24 -5.47 -1.29
C PHE A 54 12.57 -6.02 -2.55
N LYS A 55 11.47 -6.77 -2.36
CA LYS A 55 10.70 -7.40 -3.43
C LYS A 55 9.26 -6.93 -3.41
N LYS A 56 8.75 -6.42 -4.54
CA LYS A 56 7.34 -6.09 -4.69
C LYS A 56 6.48 -7.34 -4.75
N VAL A 57 5.39 -7.31 -4.00
CA VAL A 57 4.31 -8.31 -4.03
C VAL A 57 2.99 -7.56 -4.10
N TYR A 58 2.15 -7.88 -5.07
CA TYR A 58 0.86 -7.24 -5.24
C TYR A 58 -0.24 -8.05 -4.57
N ILE A 59 -1.16 -7.38 -3.88
CA ILE A 59 -2.37 -7.97 -3.31
C ILE A 59 -3.56 -7.39 -4.09
N GLU A 60 -4.20 -8.24 -4.88
CA GLU A 60 -5.31 -7.83 -5.72
C GLU A 60 -6.64 -7.84 -4.97
N TRP A 61 -7.58 -7.02 -5.44
CA TRP A 61 -8.94 -6.96 -4.96
C TRP A 61 -9.73 -8.22 -5.33
N TYR A 62 -10.71 -8.55 -4.52
CA TYR A 62 -11.73 -9.55 -4.85
C TYR A 62 -13.14 -8.96 -4.60
N ILE A 63 -14.17 -9.59 -5.15
CA ILE A 63 -15.55 -9.18 -4.91
C ILE A 63 -15.95 -9.58 -3.50
N PRO A 64 -16.36 -8.63 -2.63
CA PRO A 64 -16.74 -8.94 -1.25
C PRO A 64 -17.96 -9.85 -1.21
N ARG A 65 -18.02 -10.68 -0.19
CA ARG A 65 -19.21 -11.47 0.13
C ARG A 65 -20.33 -10.56 0.62
N PRO A 66 -21.61 -10.97 0.53
CA PRO A 66 -22.67 -10.25 1.19
C PRO A 66 -22.36 -10.02 2.68
N ASP A 67 -22.58 -8.79 3.14
CA ASP A 67 -22.38 -8.35 4.53
C ASP A 67 -20.94 -8.53 5.06
N GLU A 68 -19.96 -8.71 4.18
CA GLU A 68 -18.56 -8.82 4.58
C GLU A 68 -18.05 -7.50 5.16
N THR A 69 -17.61 -7.55 6.40
CA THR A 69 -17.02 -6.39 7.10
C THR A 69 -15.63 -6.06 6.56
N LEU A 70 -15.18 -4.82 6.78
CA LEU A 70 -13.82 -4.40 6.42
C LEU A 70 -12.75 -5.29 7.06
N SER A 71 -12.96 -5.67 8.33
CA SER A 71 -12.02 -6.52 9.07
C SER A 71 -11.93 -7.93 8.48
N GLU A 72 -13.05 -8.54 8.10
CA GLU A 72 -13.08 -9.86 7.45
C GLU A 72 -12.42 -9.82 6.08
N TYR A 73 -12.71 -8.76 5.30
CA TYR A 73 -12.09 -8.52 4.01
C TYR A 73 -10.58 -8.36 4.12
N ALA A 74 -10.10 -7.52 5.04
CA ALA A 74 -8.67 -7.35 5.32
C ALA A 74 -8.01 -8.66 5.74
N ARG A 75 -8.66 -9.49 6.59
CA ARG A 75 -8.16 -10.81 6.97
C ARG A 75 -8.07 -11.77 5.79
N THR A 76 -9.02 -11.69 4.86
CA THR A 76 -8.99 -12.53 3.65
C THR A 76 -7.84 -12.11 2.74
N MET A 77 -7.66 -10.81 2.48
CA MET A 77 -6.53 -10.30 1.69
C MET A 77 -5.18 -10.62 2.35
N ALA A 78 -5.11 -10.56 3.67
CA ALA A 78 -3.88 -10.84 4.44
C ALA A 78 -3.39 -12.29 4.31
N LYS A 79 -4.19 -13.23 3.83
CA LYS A 79 -3.75 -14.62 3.55
C LYS A 79 -2.65 -14.69 2.48
N ALA A 80 -2.53 -13.66 1.65
CA ALA A 80 -1.44 -13.54 0.67
C ALA A 80 -0.09 -13.10 1.28
N ILE A 81 -0.07 -12.73 2.57
CA ILE A 81 1.11 -12.20 3.26
C ILE A 81 1.83 -13.32 3.99
N ASP A 82 3.12 -13.50 3.66
CA ASP A 82 4.03 -14.33 4.46
C ASP A 82 4.50 -13.52 5.68
N ALA A 83 3.82 -13.71 6.81
CA ALA A 83 4.15 -13.04 8.07
C ALA A 83 5.20 -13.80 8.90
N THR A 84 5.81 -14.87 8.39
CA THR A 84 6.87 -15.63 9.08
C THR A 84 8.23 -14.95 9.03
N SER A 85 8.40 -13.97 8.16
CA SER A 85 9.59 -13.13 7.96
C SER A 85 9.21 -11.67 8.06
N PRO A 86 10.14 -10.74 8.32
CA PRO A 86 9.88 -9.31 8.26
C PRO A 86 9.30 -8.90 6.91
N PHE A 87 8.28 -8.09 6.92
CA PHE A 87 7.58 -7.59 5.73
C PHE A 87 7.13 -6.14 5.90
N ILE A 88 6.81 -5.49 4.80
CA ILE A 88 6.35 -4.10 4.74
C ILE A 88 5.02 -4.05 4.02
N LEU A 89 4.14 -3.16 4.44
CA LEU A 89 2.87 -2.88 3.79
C LEU A 89 2.87 -1.48 3.19
N ILE A 90 2.41 -1.36 1.95
CA ILE A 90 2.20 -0.07 1.26
C ILE A 90 0.76 -0.06 0.75
N GLY A 91 -0.02 0.90 1.21
CA GLY A 91 -1.39 1.10 0.78
C GLY A 91 -1.57 2.43 0.07
N TYR A 92 -2.26 2.42 -1.07
CA TYR A 92 -2.64 3.62 -1.81
C TYR A 92 -4.14 3.86 -1.69
N SER A 93 -4.55 5.09 -1.33
CA SER A 93 -5.95 5.49 -1.23
C SER A 93 -6.75 4.51 -0.34
N PHE A 94 -7.79 3.85 -0.85
CA PHE A 94 -8.55 2.84 -0.11
C PHE A 94 -7.69 1.63 0.32
N GLY A 95 -6.66 1.27 -0.45
CA GLY A 95 -5.71 0.24 -0.05
C GLY A 95 -4.95 0.59 1.23
N ALA A 96 -4.77 1.88 1.54
CA ALA A 96 -4.20 2.31 2.82
C ALA A 96 -5.17 2.11 3.99
N VAL A 97 -6.47 2.18 3.76
CA VAL A 97 -7.50 1.84 4.76
C VAL A 97 -7.42 0.35 5.08
N ILE A 98 -7.42 -0.52 4.06
CA ILE A 98 -7.26 -1.97 4.22
C ILE A 98 -5.94 -2.31 4.94
N MET A 99 -4.84 -1.69 4.53
CA MET A 99 -3.53 -1.87 5.16
C MET A 99 -3.56 -1.53 6.65
N GLN A 100 -4.16 -0.40 7.02
CA GLN A 100 -4.27 0.02 8.41
C GLN A 100 -5.16 -0.94 9.21
N GLU A 101 -6.24 -1.44 8.64
CA GLU A 101 -7.07 -2.49 9.26
C GLU A 101 -6.26 -3.78 9.51
N MET A 102 -5.35 -4.16 8.58
CA MET A 102 -4.44 -5.29 8.79
C MET A 102 -3.50 -5.10 9.97
N THR A 103 -3.13 -3.87 10.34
CA THR A 103 -2.23 -3.62 11.50
C THR A 103 -2.86 -4.00 12.84
N LEU A 104 -4.16 -4.18 12.90
CA LEU A 104 -4.84 -4.65 14.11
C LEU A 104 -4.49 -6.10 14.48
N PHE A 105 -4.07 -6.89 13.50
CA PHE A 105 -3.73 -8.31 13.70
C PHE A 105 -2.41 -8.77 13.07
N LEU A 106 -1.76 -7.96 12.23
CA LEU A 106 -0.42 -8.19 11.70
C LEU A 106 0.60 -7.23 12.33
N ARG A 107 1.88 -7.56 12.20
CA ARG A 107 3.00 -6.73 12.69
C ARG A 107 4.01 -6.50 11.57
N PRO A 108 3.68 -5.65 10.59
CA PRO A 108 4.64 -5.25 9.56
C PRO A 108 5.79 -4.44 10.18
N SER A 109 6.99 -4.58 9.62
CA SER A 109 8.15 -3.78 10.03
C SER A 109 7.95 -2.30 9.74
N LYS A 110 7.25 -1.97 8.66
CA LYS A 110 6.88 -0.60 8.27
C LYS A 110 5.54 -0.62 7.54
N CYS A 111 4.80 0.47 7.69
CA CYS A 111 3.61 0.78 6.93
C CYS A 111 3.76 2.09 6.20
N VAL A 112 3.40 2.15 4.92
CA VAL A 112 3.42 3.38 4.14
C VAL A 112 2.04 3.66 3.55
N ILE A 113 1.47 4.78 3.93
CA ILE A 113 0.26 5.34 3.35
C ILE A 113 0.65 6.20 2.15
N ILE A 114 -0.04 6.05 1.03
CA ILE A 114 0.09 6.93 -0.13
C ILE A 114 -1.31 7.49 -0.46
N SER A 115 -1.47 8.82 -0.52
CA SER A 115 -2.71 9.51 -0.90
C SER A 115 -3.95 9.00 -0.14
N SER A 116 -3.93 9.06 1.20
CA SER A 116 -5.04 8.62 2.07
C SER A 116 -5.02 9.37 3.41
N PHE A 117 -5.61 8.80 4.46
CA PHE A 117 -5.68 9.39 5.79
C PHE A 117 -5.39 8.33 6.87
N LYS A 118 -5.00 8.77 8.07
CA LYS A 118 -4.59 7.90 9.18
C LYS A 118 -5.19 8.25 10.55
N SER A 119 -5.93 9.35 10.62
CA SER A 119 -6.53 9.79 11.88
C SER A 119 -7.95 10.32 11.68
N LYS A 120 -8.73 10.34 12.76
CA LYS A 120 -10.10 10.88 12.76
C LYS A 120 -10.17 12.33 12.31
N LYS A 121 -9.15 13.12 12.61
CA LYS A 121 -9.09 14.55 12.24
C LYS A 121 -8.90 14.74 10.74
N GLU A 122 -8.26 13.78 10.10
CA GLU A 122 -7.94 13.80 8.67
C GLU A 122 -9.10 13.34 7.79
N ILE A 123 -10.17 12.75 8.36
CA ILE A 123 -11.33 12.29 7.59
C ILE A 123 -11.94 13.46 6.81
N PRO A 124 -12.10 13.37 5.48
CA PRO A 124 -12.70 14.42 4.66
C PRO A 124 -14.10 14.80 5.14
N VAL A 125 -14.42 16.09 5.09
CA VAL A 125 -15.74 16.60 5.51
C VAL A 125 -16.86 15.93 4.71
N LEU A 126 -16.63 15.66 3.43
CA LEU A 126 -17.60 14.97 2.59
C LEU A 126 -17.94 13.58 3.14
N PHE A 127 -16.92 12.80 3.56
CA PHE A 127 -17.14 11.46 4.14
C PHE A 127 -17.92 11.55 5.47
N GLN A 128 -17.56 12.53 6.30
CA GLN A 128 -18.31 12.78 7.54
C GLN A 128 -19.77 13.15 7.27
N ALA A 129 -20.06 13.94 6.23
CA ALA A 129 -21.41 14.31 5.84
C ALA A 129 -22.19 13.10 5.31
N VAL A 130 -21.60 12.31 4.39
CA VAL A 130 -22.19 11.09 3.84
C VAL A 130 -22.56 10.11 4.95
N ARG A 131 -21.65 9.89 5.92
CA ARG A 131 -21.87 9.02 7.07
C ARG A 131 -23.00 9.51 7.97
N LYS A 132 -23.07 10.82 8.27
CA LYS A 132 -24.11 11.39 9.16
C LYS A 132 -25.53 11.14 8.66
N VAL A 133 -25.74 11.10 7.35
CA VAL A 133 -27.05 10.89 6.73
C VAL A 133 -27.27 9.45 6.24
N ASN A 134 -26.36 8.52 6.53
CA ASN A 134 -26.36 7.14 6.05
C ASN A 134 -26.62 7.04 4.53
N LEU A 135 -26.07 8.00 3.77
CA LEU A 135 -26.41 8.17 2.35
C LEU A 135 -26.17 6.88 1.54
N MET A 136 -25.13 6.13 1.85
CA MET A 136 -24.76 4.91 1.12
C MET A 136 -25.84 3.81 1.26
N GLU A 137 -26.50 3.72 2.41
CA GLU A 137 -27.58 2.75 2.64
C GLU A 137 -28.78 2.97 1.70
N PHE A 138 -29.09 4.23 1.41
CA PHE A 138 -30.24 4.60 0.55
C PHE A 138 -29.89 4.62 -0.94
N MET A 139 -28.61 4.50 -1.31
CA MET A 139 -28.21 4.52 -2.72
C MET A 139 -28.45 3.17 -3.41
N PRO A 140 -29.30 3.12 -4.46
CA PRO A 140 -29.59 1.87 -5.15
C PRO A 140 -28.34 1.34 -5.87
N LYS A 141 -28.11 0.02 -5.83
CA LYS A 141 -27.00 -0.65 -6.52
C LYS A 141 -26.90 -0.30 -8.01
N ARG A 142 -28.04 0.02 -8.65
CA ARG A 142 -28.09 0.44 -10.06
C ARG A 142 -27.26 1.71 -10.38
N LEU A 143 -27.05 2.60 -9.42
CA LEU A 143 -26.21 3.78 -9.63
C LEU A 143 -24.73 3.41 -9.81
N PHE A 144 -24.31 2.30 -9.22
CA PHE A 144 -22.94 1.78 -9.33
C PHE A 144 -22.74 0.86 -10.53
N SER A 145 -23.82 0.54 -11.28
CA SER A 145 -23.76 -0.33 -12.46
C SER A 145 -23.42 0.42 -13.74
N SER A 146 -23.53 1.74 -13.78
CA SER A 146 -23.12 2.51 -14.95
C SER A 146 -21.64 2.88 -14.80
N THR A 147 -20.81 2.31 -15.66
CA THR A 147 -19.40 2.67 -15.81
C THR A 147 -19.24 4.19 -15.95
N ASP A 148 -20.19 4.85 -16.63
CA ASP A 148 -20.21 6.29 -16.85
C ASP A 148 -20.43 7.10 -15.57
N PHE A 149 -21.29 6.66 -14.66
CA PHE A 149 -21.51 7.37 -13.39
C PHE A 149 -20.26 7.32 -12.52
N ILE A 150 -19.66 6.13 -12.40
CA ILE A 150 -18.46 5.93 -11.60
C ILE A 150 -17.28 6.64 -12.23
N THR A 151 -17.06 6.44 -13.54
CA THR A 151 -15.99 7.09 -14.30
C THR A 151 -16.14 8.61 -14.24
N ASN A 152 -17.35 9.16 -14.41
CA ASN A 152 -17.57 10.60 -14.37
C ASN A 152 -17.49 11.17 -12.94
N ALA A 153 -18.00 10.48 -11.92
CA ALA A 153 -17.87 10.92 -10.53
C ALA A 153 -16.41 10.90 -10.07
N PHE A 154 -15.70 9.81 -10.36
CA PHE A 154 -14.28 9.70 -10.06
C PHE A 154 -13.43 10.62 -10.94
N ASN A 155 -13.70 10.75 -12.24
CA ASN A 155 -12.97 11.64 -13.13
C ASN A 155 -13.09 13.12 -12.73
N ARG A 156 -14.23 13.54 -12.23
CA ARG A 156 -14.44 14.93 -11.78
C ARG A 156 -13.85 15.21 -10.41
N LEU A 157 -13.86 14.22 -9.50
CA LEU A 157 -13.41 14.39 -8.12
C LEU A 157 -11.94 13.98 -7.93
N VAL A 158 -11.45 13.02 -8.72
CA VAL A 158 -10.16 12.33 -8.44
C VAL A 158 -9.11 12.67 -9.48
N TYR A 159 -9.51 12.97 -10.72
CA TYR A 159 -8.57 12.94 -11.81
C TYR A 159 -8.72 14.12 -12.78
N ASN A 160 -7.70 14.95 -12.81
CA ASN A 160 -7.28 15.62 -14.04
C ASN A 160 -6.52 14.60 -14.94
N ALA A 161 -6.97 13.34 -14.98
CA ALA A 161 -6.31 12.27 -15.72
C ALA A 161 -6.87 12.17 -17.13
N SER A 162 -6.04 11.82 -18.08
CA SER A 162 -6.50 11.48 -19.43
C SER A 162 -7.35 10.20 -19.38
N ASN A 163 -8.34 10.08 -20.25
CA ASN A 163 -9.18 8.88 -20.34
C ASN A 163 -8.36 7.58 -20.57
N SER A 164 -7.18 7.70 -21.18
CA SER A 164 -6.27 6.58 -21.40
C SER A 164 -5.63 6.06 -20.10
N ASP A 165 -5.19 6.94 -19.19
CA ASP A 165 -4.58 6.55 -17.91
C ASP A 165 -5.60 5.84 -17.03
N LEU A 166 -6.86 6.30 -17.05
CA LEU A 166 -7.93 5.68 -16.27
C LEU A 166 -8.27 4.29 -16.78
N ALA A 167 -8.36 4.10 -18.10
CA ALA A 167 -8.67 2.81 -18.71
C ALA A 167 -7.61 1.74 -18.40
N GLU A 168 -6.34 2.14 -18.24
CA GLU A 168 -5.26 1.20 -17.92
C GLU A 168 -5.32 0.71 -16.46
N TYR A 169 -5.63 1.61 -15.53
CA TYR A 169 -5.54 1.31 -14.10
C TYR A 169 -6.88 0.96 -13.45
N MET A 170 -8.01 1.53 -13.92
CA MET A 170 -9.33 1.30 -13.35
C MET A 170 -10.01 0.06 -13.97
N THR A 171 -9.69 -1.10 -13.47
CA THR A 171 -10.21 -2.37 -14.01
C THR A 171 -11.13 -3.13 -13.05
N VAL A 172 -11.19 -2.72 -11.78
CA VAL A 172 -12.03 -3.35 -10.76
C VAL A 172 -13.32 -2.53 -10.62
N THR A 173 -14.26 -2.76 -11.53
CA THR A 173 -15.48 -1.94 -11.70
C THR A 173 -16.78 -2.68 -11.35
N ASP A 174 -16.69 -3.78 -10.59
CA ASP A 174 -17.88 -4.50 -10.14
C ASP A 174 -18.74 -3.64 -9.21
N PRO A 175 -20.05 -3.49 -9.48
CA PRO A 175 -20.94 -2.62 -8.69
C PRO A 175 -21.07 -3.03 -7.22
N VAL A 176 -20.96 -4.33 -6.92
CA VAL A 176 -21.01 -4.84 -5.54
C VAL A 176 -19.78 -4.37 -4.78
N TYR A 177 -18.61 -4.55 -5.40
CA TYR A 177 -17.35 -4.08 -4.83
C TYR A 177 -17.34 -2.57 -4.62
N ILE A 178 -17.76 -1.78 -5.61
CA ILE A 178 -17.71 -0.33 -5.54
C ILE A 178 -18.61 0.20 -4.42
N LYS A 179 -19.86 -0.28 -4.37
CA LYS A 179 -20.79 0.12 -3.31
C LYS A 179 -20.21 -0.21 -1.93
N TRP A 180 -19.79 -1.45 -1.75
CA TRP A 180 -19.16 -1.91 -0.52
C TRP A 180 -17.94 -1.06 -0.14
N ALA A 181 -17.02 -0.82 -1.06
CA ALA A 181 -15.81 -0.05 -0.78
C ALA A 181 -16.09 1.41 -0.40
N LEU A 182 -17.11 2.04 -1.01
CA LEU A 182 -17.55 3.38 -0.64
C LEU A 182 -18.19 3.40 0.76
N GLU A 183 -18.98 2.40 1.11
CA GLU A 183 -19.53 2.25 2.46
C GLU A 183 -18.38 2.12 3.47
N GLN A 184 -17.44 1.21 3.21
CA GLN A 184 -16.33 0.99 4.13
C GLN A 184 -15.48 2.24 4.32
N ILE A 185 -15.06 2.94 3.26
CA ILE A 185 -14.17 4.10 3.39
C ILE A 185 -14.85 5.29 4.06
N THR A 186 -16.18 5.47 3.88
CA THR A 186 -16.92 6.56 4.51
C THR A 186 -17.20 6.30 5.98
N ASP A 187 -17.38 5.05 6.38
CA ASP A 187 -17.72 4.66 7.74
C ASP A 187 -16.49 4.33 8.60
N TRP A 188 -15.36 4.03 7.95
CA TRP A 188 -14.16 3.65 8.66
C TRP A 188 -13.60 4.76 9.55
N ILE A 189 -13.21 4.38 10.76
CA ILE A 189 -12.53 5.24 11.72
C ILE A 189 -11.15 4.66 11.98
N PRO A 190 -10.08 5.43 11.70
CA PRO A 190 -8.72 4.96 11.93
C PRO A 190 -8.46 4.56 13.39
N ASP A 191 -7.94 3.35 13.58
CA ASP A 191 -7.43 2.82 14.85
C ASP A 191 -6.18 1.96 14.57
N ASN A 192 -5.26 2.48 13.75
CA ASN A 192 -4.06 1.71 13.41
C ASN A 192 -3.14 1.56 14.62
N LYS A 193 -2.43 0.43 14.68
CA LYS A 193 -1.51 0.06 15.76
C LYS A 193 -0.05 -0.05 15.28
N SER A 194 0.26 0.47 14.09
CA SER A 194 1.62 0.43 13.58
C SER A 194 2.49 1.47 14.28
N GLU A 195 3.62 1.04 14.82
CA GLU A 195 4.63 1.92 15.41
C GLU A 195 5.41 2.69 14.33
N HIS A 196 5.60 2.08 13.16
CA HIS A 196 6.35 2.64 12.03
C HIS A 196 5.42 2.92 10.85
N LEU A 197 4.57 3.94 11.01
CA LEU A 197 3.63 4.41 10.01
C LEU A 197 4.14 5.68 9.34
N TYR A 198 4.37 5.60 8.04
CA TYR A 198 4.80 6.72 7.19
C TYR A 198 3.67 7.12 6.25
N HIS A 199 3.57 8.40 5.93
CA HIS A 199 2.53 8.91 5.06
C HIS A 199 3.13 9.80 3.97
N ILE A 200 2.99 9.40 2.72
CA ILE A 200 3.39 10.16 1.52
C ILE A 200 2.12 10.77 0.92
N HIS A 201 2.11 12.09 0.70
CA HIS A 201 0.89 12.75 0.25
C HIS A 201 1.16 13.90 -0.70
N GLY A 202 0.28 14.08 -1.69
CA GLY A 202 0.34 15.14 -2.68
C GLY A 202 -0.26 16.44 -2.17
N THR A 203 0.45 17.58 -2.38
CA THR A 203 -0.03 18.89 -1.90
C THR A 203 -1.23 19.41 -2.69
N ALA A 204 -1.55 18.82 -3.84
CA ALA A 204 -2.70 19.16 -4.68
C ALA A 204 -3.78 18.06 -4.70
N ASP A 205 -3.76 17.12 -3.74
CA ASP A 205 -4.80 16.09 -3.62
C ASP A 205 -6.13 16.73 -3.18
N GLN A 206 -7.18 16.56 -4.01
CA GLN A 206 -8.50 17.13 -3.75
C GLN A 206 -9.44 16.18 -3.02
N ILE A 207 -9.11 14.88 -2.95
CA ILE A 207 -9.91 13.88 -2.23
C ILE A 207 -9.59 13.93 -0.75
N PHE A 208 -8.30 13.92 -0.42
CA PHE A 208 -7.79 14.05 0.93
C PHE A 208 -6.97 15.34 1.00
N PRO A 209 -7.61 16.50 1.29
CA PRO A 209 -6.94 17.79 1.28
C PRO A 209 -5.73 17.84 2.22
N TYR A 210 -4.59 18.26 1.67
CA TYR A 210 -3.29 18.26 2.34
C TYR A 210 -3.27 19.06 3.64
N ASP A 211 -4.00 20.17 3.72
CA ASP A 211 -4.10 21.05 4.88
C ASP A 211 -4.69 20.40 6.15
N ARG A 212 -5.29 19.22 5.99
CA ARG A 212 -5.87 18.44 7.10
C ARG A 212 -4.97 17.34 7.62
N LEU A 213 -3.85 17.10 6.95
CA LEU A 213 -2.98 15.96 7.23
C LEU A 213 -1.81 16.38 8.12
N GLU A 214 -1.42 15.49 9.04
CA GLU A 214 -0.32 15.71 9.96
C GLU A 214 0.82 14.72 9.68
N ASN A 215 2.08 15.14 9.89
CA ASN A 215 3.26 14.28 9.77
C ASN A 215 3.30 13.49 8.47
N VAL A 216 3.33 14.19 7.34
CA VAL A 216 3.37 13.62 5.99
C VAL A 216 4.66 14.01 5.26
N PHE A 217 5.10 13.15 4.35
CA PHE A 217 6.13 13.46 3.36
C PHE A 217 5.43 14.09 2.16
N PRO A 218 5.60 15.39 1.91
CA PRO A 218 4.87 16.08 0.86
C PRO A 218 5.45 15.73 -0.52
N VAL A 219 4.55 15.55 -1.48
CA VAL A 219 4.87 15.51 -2.91
C VAL A 219 4.29 16.77 -3.54
N GLU A 220 5.16 17.75 -3.80
CA GLU A 220 4.77 19.08 -4.27
C GLU A 220 4.03 19.01 -5.60
N GLY A 221 2.85 19.65 -5.69
CA GLY A 221 1.95 19.61 -6.84
C GLY A 221 1.45 18.19 -7.19
N GLY A 222 1.60 17.22 -6.28
CA GLY A 222 1.05 15.88 -6.45
C GLY A 222 -0.47 15.88 -6.25
N ASP A 223 -1.21 15.37 -7.23
CA ASP A 223 -2.64 15.08 -7.10
C ASP A 223 -2.85 13.67 -6.51
N HIS A 224 -4.11 13.22 -6.45
CA HIS A 224 -4.42 11.90 -5.92
C HIS A 224 -3.70 10.76 -6.66
N LEU A 225 -3.47 10.90 -7.98
CA LEU A 225 -2.75 9.92 -8.82
C LEU A 225 -1.22 10.15 -8.85
N MET A 226 -0.66 10.84 -7.88
CA MET A 226 0.78 11.14 -7.83
C MET A 226 1.67 9.89 -7.86
N VAL A 227 1.14 8.76 -7.40
CA VAL A 227 1.83 7.46 -7.45
C VAL A 227 2.25 7.08 -8.88
N VAL A 228 1.53 7.54 -9.87
CA VAL A 228 1.82 7.38 -11.31
C VAL A 228 2.51 8.62 -11.88
N LYS A 229 1.92 9.81 -11.64
CA LYS A 229 2.35 11.07 -12.27
C LYS A 229 3.63 11.64 -11.68
N LYS A 230 3.89 11.42 -10.42
CA LYS A 230 5.07 11.88 -9.65
C LYS A 230 5.91 10.71 -9.12
N ALA A 231 5.89 9.57 -9.81
CA ALA A 231 6.54 8.33 -9.37
C ALA A 231 8.03 8.54 -9.01
N GLY A 232 8.75 9.43 -9.70
CA GLY A 232 10.14 9.74 -9.37
C GLY A 232 10.32 10.31 -7.97
N THR A 233 9.49 11.29 -7.59
CA THR A 233 9.51 11.88 -6.23
C THR A 233 9.07 10.87 -5.19
N VAL A 234 8.00 10.10 -5.47
CA VAL A 234 7.52 9.04 -4.58
C VAL A 234 8.61 7.99 -4.34
N ASN A 235 9.35 7.59 -5.38
CA ASN A 235 10.47 6.64 -5.26
C ASN A 235 11.56 7.17 -4.33
N SER A 236 11.96 8.43 -4.47
CA SER A 236 13.00 9.02 -3.59
C SER A 236 12.57 9.02 -2.12
N ILE A 237 11.29 9.30 -1.85
CA ILE A 237 10.75 9.25 -0.48
C ILE A 237 10.67 7.80 0.02
N LEU A 238 10.20 6.87 -0.81
CA LEU A 238 10.15 5.44 -0.47
C LEU A 238 11.55 4.90 -0.14
N ASP A 239 12.57 5.24 -0.93
CA ASP A 239 13.94 4.84 -0.65
C ASP A 239 14.40 5.31 0.74
N SER A 240 14.11 6.58 1.10
CA SER A 240 14.45 7.13 2.41
C SER A 240 13.73 6.41 3.57
N ILE A 241 12.47 6.02 3.36
CA ILE A 241 11.67 5.29 4.35
C ILE A 241 12.16 3.84 4.49
N LEU A 242 12.34 3.15 3.37
CA LEU A 242 12.66 1.74 3.36
C LEU A 242 14.07 1.46 3.89
N LEU A 243 15.04 2.33 3.59
CA LEU A 243 16.43 2.20 4.02
C LEU A 243 16.69 2.75 5.44
N ARG A 244 15.72 3.45 6.03
CA ARG A 244 15.84 3.95 7.41
C ARG A 244 15.91 2.79 8.39
N LYS A 245 16.94 2.77 9.23
CA LYS A 245 17.00 1.87 10.39
C LYS A 245 16.06 2.41 11.46
N GLU A 246 15.24 1.54 11.99
CA GLU A 246 14.45 1.82 13.19
C GLU A 246 15.30 1.41 14.40
N ASP A 247 15.41 2.30 15.37
CA ASP A 247 16.14 2.08 16.62
C ASP A 247 15.36 1.19 17.59
#